data_7d553f37036802cdbdefe0942ec872f0
#
_entry.id   7d553f37036802cdbdefe0942ec872f0
#
_cell.length_a   1.000
_cell.length_b   1.000
_cell.length_c   1.000
_cell.angle_alpha   90.00
_cell.angle_beta   90.00
_cell.angle_gamma   90.00
#
_symmetry.space_group_name_H-M   'P 1'
#
loop_
_entity.id
_entity.type
_entity.pdbx_description
1 polymer ?
#
loop_
_entity_poly.entity_id
_entity_poly.type
_entity_poly.pdbx_seq_one_letter_code
_entity_poly.pdbx_strand_id
1 'polypeptide(L)'
;MNIIFLGAPGAGKGTQAEIVAEKYNIPTISTGNIIREALKNGTEMGLKAKAYTEAGQLVPDEVVIGIIKERLAKGDCENGFILDGFPRTIPQAEALDAMGIVINKVVDIEVPDEAIAERMTGRRVCPDCGASYHLVNKKPLKEGICDACGAALIQRKDDAPETVADRLKVYHDQTEPLKGYYEKTGKLEIVEGLGSVADITARVIKALED
;
A
#
# COMPACT_ATOMS: atom_id res chain seq x y z
N MET A 1 15.26 -1.29 9.88
CA MET A 1 14.94 -0.05 9.09
C MET A 1 13.43 0.05 8.91
N ASN A 2 12.83 1.19 9.28
CA ASN A 2 11.39 1.42 9.19
C ASN A 2 11.10 2.31 7.98
N ILE A 3 10.29 1.82 7.05
CA ILE A 3 10.04 2.44 5.75
C ILE A 3 8.53 2.72 5.59
N ILE A 4 8.19 3.86 5.02
CA ILE A 4 6.84 4.17 4.56
C ILE A 4 6.85 4.24 3.03
N PHE A 5 5.88 3.57 2.38
CA PHE A 5 5.59 3.78 0.98
C PHE A 5 4.37 4.69 0.81
N LEU A 6 4.59 5.84 0.15
CA LEU A 6 3.55 6.76 -0.30
C LEU A 6 3.31 6.62 -1.80
N GLY A 7 2.25 7.23 -2.28
CA GLY A 7 1.85 7.25 -3.69
C GLY A 7 0.39 6.88 -3.90
N ALA A 8 -0.13 7.21 -5.06
CA ALA A 8 -1.53 6.98 -5.43
C ALA A 8 -1.93 5.50 -5.36
N PRO A 9 -3.23 5.18 -5.21
CA PRO A 9 -3.70 3.81 -5.37
C PRO A 9 -3.30 3.29 -6.76
N GLY A 10 -2.70 2.10 -6.85
CA GLY A 10 -2.20 1.56 -8.13
C GLY A 10 -0.78 1.98 -8.52
N ALA A 11 -0.09 2.86 -7.78
CA ALA A 11 1.27 3.30 -8.08
C ALA A 11 2.33 2.17 -8.04
N GLY A 12 2.02 1.03 -7.43
CA GLY A 12 2.92 -0.12 -7.33
C GLY A 12 3.54 -0.33 -5.96
N LYS A 13 3.10 0.42 -4.93
CA LYS A 13 3.60 0.33 -3.55
C LYS A 13 3.72 -1.10 -3.03
N GLY A 14 2.64 -1.87 -3.11
CA GLY A 14 2.63 -3.24 -2.61
C GLY A 14 3.64 -4.15 -3.33
N THR A 15 3.80 -3.98 -4.65
CA THR A 15 4.80 -4.75 -5.42
C THR A 15 6.22 -4.42 -4.98
N GLN A 16 6.52 -3.13 -4.76
CA GLN A 16 7.83 -2.72 -4.29
C GLN A 16 8.05 -3.11 -2.82
N ALA A 17 7.00 -3.02 -2.00
CA ALA A 17 7.07 -3.46 -0.61
C ALA A 17 7.38 -4.95 -0.46
N GLU A 18 6.81 -5.83 -1.31
CA GLU A 18 7.15 -7.26 -1.34
C GLU A 18 8.64 -7.49 -1.64
N ILE A 19 9.18 -6.82 -2.66
CA ILE A 19 10.58 -6.97 -3.10
C ILE A 19 11.54 -6.41 -2.04
N VAL A 20 11.23 -5.24 -1.47
CA VAL A 20 12.05 -4.60 -0.44
C VAL A 20 12.01 -5.41 0.86
N ALA A 21 10.85 -5.96 1.24
CA ALA A 21 10.70 -6.82 2.40
C ALA A 21 11.58 -8.06 2.31
N GLU A 22 11.62 -8.70 1.14
CA GLU A 22 12.48 -9.85 0.88
C GLU A 22 13.97 -9.47 0.95
N LYS A 23 14.36 -8.36 0.30
CA LYS A 23 15.76 -7.89 0.28
C LYS A 23 16.30 -7.58 1.67
N TYR A 24 15.50 -6.90 2.51
CA TYR A 24 15.94 -6.43 3.84
C TYR A 24 15.50 -7.36 4.98
N ASN A 25 14.79 -8.43 4.67
CA ASN A 25 14.24 -9.39 5.64
C ASN A 25 13.44 -8.72 6.77
N ILE A 26 12.51 -7.83 6.38
CA ILE A 26 11.61 -7.11 7.27
C ILE A 26 10.14 -7.30 6.83
N PRO A 27 9.18 -7.33 7.76
CA PRO A 27 7.78 -7.55 7.41
C PRO A 27 7.16 -6.33 6.70
N THR A 28 6.22 -6.61 5.80
CA THR A 28 5.32 -5.59 5.23
C THR A 28 4.02 -5.55 6.02
N ILE A 29 3.62 -4.34 6.42
CA ILE A 29 2.35 -4.04 7.07
C ILE A 29 1.47 -3.28 6.08
N SER A 30 0.55 -4.00 5.44
CA SER A 30 -0.41 -3.40 4.50
C SER A 30 -1.77 -3.27 5.17
N THR A 31 -2.18 -2.03 5.48
CA THR A 31 -3.50 -1.75 6.06
C THR A 31 -4.63 -2.23 5.16
N GLY A 32 -4.46 -2.09 3.85
CA GLY A 32 -5.43 -2.59 2.89
C GLY A 32 -5.61 -4.11 2.96
N ASN A 33 -4.54 -4.88 3.14
CA ASN A 33 -4.61 -6.33 3.29
C ASN A 33 -5.29 -6.72 4.60
N ILE A 34 -4.92 -6.09 5.71
CA ILE A 34 -5.49 -6.34 7.04
C ILE A 34 -7.01 -6.10 7.01
N ILE A 35 -7.45 -4.97 6.44
CA ILE A 35 -8.87 -4.64 6.33
C ILE A 35 -9.62 -5.64 5.43
N ARG A 36 -9.04 -6.05 4.31
CA ARG A 36 -9.66 -7.07 3.42
C ARG A 36 -9.76 -8.44 4.08
N GLU A 37 -8.75 -8.84 4.83
CA GLU A 37 -8.77 -10.08 5.60
C GLU A 37 -9.85 -10.02 6.69
N ALA A 38 -9.96 -8.91 7.40
CA ALA A 38 -11.02 -8.68 8.39
C ALA A 38 -12.42 -8.71 7.76
N LEU A 39 -12.58 -8.17 6.55
CA LEU A 39 -13.81 -8.27 5.77
C LEU A 39 -14.14 -9.71 5.39
N LYS A 40 -13.15 -10.46 4.87
CA LYS A 40 -13.30 -11.87 4.50
C LYS A 40 -13.72 -12.73 5.69
N ASN A 41 -13.15 -12.45 6.86
CA ASN A 41 -13.43 -13.16 8.10
C ASN A 41 -14.69 -12.67 8.82
N GLY A 42 -15.39 -11.64 8.31
CA GLY A 42 -16.61 -11.11 8.88
C GLY A 42 -16.44 -10.49 10.26
N THR A 43 -15.25 -10.00 10.60
CA THR A 43 -15.00 -9.36 11.89
C THR A 43 -15.78 -8.05 12.02
N GLU A 44 -16.06 -7.60 13.25
CA GLU A 44 -16.75 -6.33 13.50
C GLU A 44 -16.02 -5.14 12.84
N MET A 45 -14.69 -5.11 12.92
CA MET A 45 -13.85 -4.12 12.26
C MET A 45 -13.97 -4.18 10.73
N GLY A 46 -13.90 -5.38 10.15
CA GLY A 46 -14.11 -5.57 8.71
C GLY A 46 -15.47 -5.09 8.25
N LEU A 47 -16.55 -5.43 8.97
CA LEU A 47 -17.91 -5.01 8.64
C LEU A 47 -18.05 -3.47 8.70
N LYS A 48 -17.46 -2.81 9.70
CA LYS A 48 -17.43 -1.35 9.80
C LYS A 48 -16.67 -0.69 8.65
N ALA A 49 -15.55 -1.29 8.20
CA ALA A 49 -14.73 -0.77 7.11
C ALA A 49 -15.37 -0.96 5.72
N LYS A 50 -16.34 -1.86 5.58
CA LYS A 50 -16.89 -2.28 4.28
C LYS A 50 -17.44 -1.12 3.46
N ALA A 51 -18.29 -0.30 4.05
CA ALA A 51 -18.95 0.81 3.34
C ALA A 51 -17.92 1.81 2.78
N TYR A 52 -16.88 2.10 3.56
CA TYR A 52 -15.80 3.01 3.14
C TYR A 52 -14.98 2.41 1.99
N THR A 53 -14.57 1.15 2.11
CA THR A 53 -13.72 0.50 1.09
C THR A 53 -14.45 0.30 -0.23
N GLU A 54 -15.74 -0.06 -0.20
CA GLU A 54 -16.56 -0.22 -1.42
C GLU A 54 -16.84 1.12 -2.11
N ALA A 55 -16.92 2.23 -1.35
CA ALA A 55 -17.07 3.59 -1.88
C ALA A 55 -15.73 4.27 -2.26
N GLY A 56 -14.60 3.58 -2.15
CA GLY A 56 -13.28 4.16 -2.43
C GLY A 56 -12.81 5.19 -1.39
N GLN A 57 -13.51 5.31 -0.26
CA GLN A 57 -13.21 6.23 0.83
C GLN A 57 -12.19 5.63 1.82
N LEU A 58 -11.56 6.51 2.62
CA LEU A 58 -10.71 6.06 3.72
C LEU A 58 -11.57 5.57 4.90
N VAL A 59 -11.13 4.49 5.53
CA VAL A 59 -11.66 4.06 6.83
C VAL A 59 -11.26 5.11 7.89
N PRO A 60 -12.12 5.42 8.88
CA PRO A 60 -11.82 6.42 9.91
C PRO A 60 -10.44 6.24 10.56
N ASP A 61 -9.74 7.36 10.78
CA ASP A 61 -8.35 7.37 11.23
C ASP A 61 -8.13 6.58 12.52
N GLU A 62 -9.00 6.72 13.49
CA GLU A 62 -8.96 6.03 14.78
C GLU A 62 -8.97 4.50 14.64
N VAL A 63 -9.73 3.98 13.67
CA VAL A 63 -9.78 2.54 13.39
C VAL A 63 -8.45 2.07 12.78
N VAL A 64 -7.95 2.81 11.80
CA VAL A 64 -6.68 2.46 11.11
C VAL A 64 -5.49 2.60 12.07
N ILE A 65 -5.45 3.64 12.89
CA ILE A 65 -4.42 3.85 13.91
C ILE A 65 -4.42 2.71 14.93
N GLY A 66 -5.61 2.26 15.37
CA GLY A 66 -5.74 1.09 16.26
C GLY A 66 -5.15 -0.18 15.65
N ILE A 67 -5.48 -0.47 14.39
CA ILE A 67 -4.94 -1.61 13.64
C ILE A 67 -3.40 -1.57 13.59
N ILE A 68 -2.85 -0.41 13.26
CA ILE A 68 -1.39 -0.25 13.15
C ILE A 68 -0.72 -0.43 14.49
N LYS A 69 -1.26 0.16 15.54
CA LYS A 69 -0.73 0.03 16.91
C LYS A 69 -0.67 -1.43 17.35
N GLU A 70 -1.74 -2.19 17.15
CA GLU A 70 -1.77 -3.63 17.47
C GLU A 70 -0.78 -4.43 16.62
N ARG A 71 -0.66 -4.09 15.32
CA ARG A 71 0.25 -4.79 14.41
C ARG A 71 1.73 -4.54 14.74
N LEU A 72 2.09 -3.31 15.06
CA LEU A 72 3.46 -2.92 15.42
C LEU A 72 3.90 -3.46 16.79
N ALA A 73 2.95 -3.81 17.66
CA ALA A 73 3.25 -4.44 18.94
C ALA A 73 3.68 -5.92 18.81
N LYS A 74 3.59 -6.52 17.61
CA LYS A 74 4.07 -7.88 17.37
C LYS A 74 5.60 -7.90 17.26
N GLY A 75 6.24 -8.91 17.85
CA GLY A 75 7.71 -9.01 17.95
C GLY A 75 8.45 -9.15 16.60
N ASP A 76 7.75 -9.41 15.49
CA ASP A 76 8.36 -9.51 14.17
C ASP A 76 8.79 -8.16 13.56
N CYS A 77 8.43 -7.04 14.21
CA CYS A 77 8.76 -5.68 13.78
C CYS A 77 10.07 -5.12 14.40
N GLU A 78 10.73 -5.86 15.29
CA GLU A 78 11.91 -5.38 16.02
C GLU A 78 13.09 -5.00 15.09
N ASN A 79 13.29 -5.74 14.00
CA ASN A 79 14.35 -5.46 13.03
C ASN A 79 14.00 -4.41 11.98
N GLY A 80 12.78 -3.88 12.04
CA GLY A 80 12.22 -2.92 11.10
C GLY A 80 10.98 -3.45 10.40
N PHE A 81 10.36 -2.60 9.59
CA PHE A 81 9.12 -2.91 8.88
C PHE A 81 8.90 -1.96 7.71
N ILE A 82 7.95 -2.32 6.86
CA ILE A 82 7.44 -1.48 5.78
C ILE A 82 5.97 -1.20 6.03
N LEU A 83 5.57 0.08 6.01
CA LEU A 83 4.17 0.50 6.01
C LEU A 83 3.71 0.73 4.57
N ASP A 84 2.72 -0.05 4.11
CA ASP A 84 2.04 0.12 2.83
C ASP A 84 0.58 0.54 3.06
N GLY A 85 0.24 1.75 2.58
CA GLY A 85 -1.08 2.32 2.72
C GLY A 85 -1.39 2.89 4.10
N PHE A 86 -0.38 3.21 4.87
CA PHE A 86 -0.42 3.98 6.11
C PHE A 86 0.91 4.75 6.29
N PRO A 87 0.86 6.05 6.72
CA PRO A 87 -0.33 6.86 6.90
C PRO A 87 -0.98 7.25 5.56
N ARG A 88 -2.25 7.65 5.60
CA ARG A 88 -2.98 8.23 4.47
C ARG A 88 -3.54 9.63 4.75
N THR A 89 -3.44 10.08 5.98
CA THR A 89 -3.85 11.41 6.42
C THR A 89 -2.81 12.00 7.36
N ILE A 90 -2.81 13.33 7.50
CA ILE A 90 -1.92 14.02 8.47
C ILE A 90 -2.17 13.52 9.91
N PRO A 91 -3.43 13.39 10.41
CA PRO A 91 -3.66 12.84 11.74
C PRO A 91 -3.08 11.41 11.94
N GLN A 92 -3.08 10.58 10.92
CA GLN A 92 -2.45 9.26 10.99
C GLN A 92 -0.91 9.36 11.12
N ALA A 93 -0.28 10.30 10.39
CA ALA A 93 1.16 10.54 10.49
C ALA A 93 1.56 11.06 11.88
N GLU A 94 0.81 12.03 12.41
CA GLU A 94 1.00 12.56 13.76
C GLU A 94 0.82 11.48 14.84
N ALA A 95 -0.17 10.59 14.67
CA ALA A 95 -0.36 9.46 15.57
C ALA A 95 0.80 8.47 15.53
N LEU A 96 1.39 8.22 14.35
CA LEU A 96 2.58 7.39 14.20
C LEU A 96 3.79 8.00 14.92
N ASP A 97 4.01 9.31 14.78
CA ASP A 97 5.07 10.03 15.47
C ASP A 97 4.86 9.98 17.01
N ALA A 98 3.60 10.14 17.48
CA ALA A 98 3.26 10.04 18.89
C ALA A 98 3.48 8.65 19.50
N MET A 99 3.55 7.60 18.69
CA MET A 99 3.94 6.25 19.15
C MET A 99 5.45 6.14 19.44
N GLY A 100 6.24 7.17 19.15
CA GLY A 100 7.69 7.16 19.36
C GLY A 100 8.46 6.31 18.35
N ILE A 101 7.84 5.94 17.24
CA ILE A 101 8.42 5.10 16.20
C ILE A 101 9.26 5.96 15.26
N VAL A 102 10.55 5.63 15.17
CA VAL A 102 11.46 6.33 14.25
C VAL A 102 11.29 5.76 12.85
N ILE A 103 10.76 6.55 11.92
CA ILE A 103 10.76 6.24 10.50
C ILE A 103 12.10 6.68 9.90
N ASN A 104 12.74 5.78 9.16
CA ASN A 104 14.05 6.03 8.55
C ASN A 104 13.92 6.66 7.16
N LYS A 105 13.03 6.13 6.32
CA LYS A 105 12.79 6.59 4.94
C LYS A 105 11.31 6.57 4.60
N VAL A 106 10.91 7.54 3.78
CA VAL A 106 9.57 7.63 3.19
C VAL A 106 9.76 7.69 1.68
N VAL A 107 9.33 6.68 0.98
CA VAL A 107 9.46 6.60 -0.49
C VAL A 107 8.10 6.87 -1.12
N ASP A 108 8.00 7.97 -1.84
CA ASP A 108 6.81 8.29 -2.63
C ASP A 108 7.00 7.81 -4.07
N ILE A 109 6.13 6.90 -4.52
CA ILE A 109 6.15 6.39 -5.89
C ILE A 109 5.17 7.21 -6.73
N GLU A 110 5.71 8.13 -7.53
CA GLU A 110 4.92 9.03 -8.38
C GLU A 110 4.54 8.37 -9.72
N VAL A 111 3.24 8.39 -10.02
CA VAL A 111 2.67 7.87 -11.27
C VAL A 111 1.53 8.81 -11.69
N PRO A 112 1.46 9.23 -12.96
CA PRO A 112 0.35 10.03 -13.48
C PRO A 112 -0.99 9.30 -13.37
N ASP A 113 -2.08 10.04 -13.16
CA ASP A 113 -3.43 9.51 -12.95
C ASP A 113 -3.92 8.62 -14.08
N GLU A 114 -3.58 8.96 -15.33
CA GLU A 114 -3.95 8.17 -16.51
C GLU A 114 -3.31 6.77 -16.45
N ALA A 115 -2.03 6.69 -16.06
CA ALA A 115 -1.34 5.43 -15.91
C ALA A 115 -1.86 4.64 -14.69
N ILE A 116 -2.30 5.32 -13.62
CA ILE A 116 -2.96 4.71 -12.47
C ILE A 116 -4.27 4.04 -12.90
N ALA A 117 -5.12 4.72 -13.66
CA ALA A 117 -6.40 4.18 -14.11
C ALA A 117 -6.21 2.88 -14.93
N GLU A 118 -5.24 2.87 -15.84
CA GLU A 118 -4.88 1.68 -16.63
C GLU A 118 -4.36 0.54 -15.73
N ARG A 119 -3.48 0.85 -14.76
CA ARG A 119 -2.93 -0.15 -13.85
C ARG A 119 -3.98 -0.79 -12.96
N MET A 120 -4.92 -0.01 -12.45
CA MET A 120 -5.94 -0.50 -11.54
C MET A 120 -6.95 -1.39 -12.24
N THR A 121 -7.39 -1.03 -13.44
CA THR A 121 -8.31 -1.87 -14.23
C THR A 121 -7.69 -3.19 -14.68
N GLY A 122 -6.38 -3.19 -14.93
CA GLY A 122 -5.60 -4.40 -15.27
C GLY A 122 -5.18 -5.24 -14.07
N ARG A 123 -5.34 -4.76 -12.84
CA ARG A 123 -4.92 -5.47 -11.63
C ARG A 123 -5.75 -6.73 -11.37
N ARG A 124 -5.06 -7.78 -10.92
CA ARG A 124 -5.65 -9.01 -10.40
C ARG A 124 -5.03 -9.34 -9.05
N VAL A 125 -5.81 -9.89 -8.14
CA VAL A 125 -5.33 -10.25 -6.80
C VAL A 125 -5.78 -11.66 -6.45
N CYS A 126 -4.97 -12.32 -5.64
CA CYS A 126 -5.35 -13.57 -5.02
C CYS A 126 -6.20 -13.28 -3.77
N PRO A 127 -7.45 -13.78 -3.66
CA PRO A 127 -8.27 -13.57 -2.49
C PRO A 127 -7.80 -14.37 -1.26
N ASP A 128 -6.92 -15.35 -1.45
CA ASP A 128 -6.46 -16.23 -0.38
C ASP A 128 -5.15 -15.78 0.26
N CYS A 129 -4.13 -15.47 -0.54
CA CYS A 129 -2.81 -15.07 -0.03
C CYS A 129 -2.49 -13.58 -0.21
N GLY A 130 -3.34 -12.80 -0.89
CA GLY A 130 -3.14 -11.36 -1.11
C GLY A 130 -2.16 -11.00 -2.22
N ALA A 131 -1.50 -11.98 -2.87
CA ALA A 131 -0.55 -11.73 -3.96
C ALA A 131 -1.19 -10.92 -5.09
N SER A 132 -0.43 -9.95 -5.61
CA SER A 132 -0.90 -9.01 -6.63
C SER A 132 -0.25 -9.31 -7.98
N TYR A 133 -1.08 -9.30 -9.03
CA TYR A 133 -0.73 -9.51 -10.44
C TYR A 133 -1.29 -8.40 -11.31
N HIS A 134 -0.86 -8.38 -12.57
CA HIS A 134 -1.39 -7.47 -13.57
C HIS A 134 -1.47 -8.16 -14.92
N LEU A 135 -2.53 -7.88 -15.69
CA LEU A 135 -2.74 -8.51 -17.00
C LEU A 135 -1.59 -8.31 -18.00
N VAL A 136 -0.83 -7.24 -17.84
CA VAL A 136 0.30 -6.87 -18.71
C VAL A 136 1.63 -6.88 -17.95
N ASN A 137 1.73 -6.15 -16.84
CA ASN A 137 3.01 -5.81 -16.21
C ASN A 137 3.56 -6.85 -15.21
N LYS A 138 2.70 -7.70 -14.66
CA LYS A 138 3.05 -8.78 -13.71
C LYS A 138 2.11 -9.96 -13.93
N LYS A 139 2.28 -10.67 -15.05
CA LYS A 139 1.42 -11.80 -15.39
C LYS A 139 1.70 -13.00 -14.48
N PRO A 140 0.66 -13.76 -14.08
CA PRO A 140 0.87 -15.05 -13.45
C PRO A 140 1.44 -16.05 -14.48
N LEU A 141 2.13 -17.09 -14.02
CA LEU A 141 2.66 -18.17 -14.85
C LEU A 141 1.54 -18.89 -15.61
N LYS A 142 0.40 -19.09 -14.95
CA LYS A 142 -0.83 -19.61 -15.55
C LYS A 142 -1.93 -18.57 -15.43
N GLU A 143 -2.53 -18.22 -16.57
CA GLU A 143 -3.57 -17.20 -16.62
C GLU A 143 -4.70 -17.49 -15.61
N GLY A 144 -5.04 -16.46 -14.84
CA GLY A 144 -6.10 -16.51 -13.84
C GLY A 144 -5.79 -17.30 -12.56
N ILE A 145 -4.56 -17.82 -12.39
CA ILE A 145 -4.17 -18.64 -11.24
C ILE A 145 -3.01 -17.97 -10.49
N CYS A 146 -3.10 -17.96 -9.16
CA CYS A 146 -2.05 -17.45 -8.29
C CYS A 146 -0.83 -18.38 -8.27
N ASP A 147 0.36 -17.83 -8.55
CA ASP A 147 1.61 -18.62 -8.55
C ASP A 147 2.03 -19.07 -7.14
N ALA A 148 1.61 -18.32 -6.10
CA ALA A 148 2.01 -18.61 -4.73
C ALA A 148 1.16 -19.69 -4.03
N CYS A 149 -0.17 -19.77 -4.33
CA CYS A 149 -1.07 -20.67 -3.61
C CYS A 149 -2.04 -21.46 -4.52
N GLY A 150 -2.04 -21.22 -5.83
CA GLY A 150 -2.89 -21.93 -6.78
C GLY A 150 -4.35 -21.48 -6.82
N ALA A 151 -4.77 -20.50 -6.03
CA ALA A 151 -6.15 -20.01 -6.04
C ALA A 151 -6.45 -19.17 -7.29
N ALA A 152 -7.74 -19.06 -7.65
CA ALA A 152 -8.18 -18.22 -8.76
C ALA A 152 -7.96 -16.72 -8.44
N LEU A 153 -7.42 -15.99 -9.41
CA LEU A 153 -7.25 -14.55 -9.32
C LEU A 153 -8.57 -13.82 -9.63
N ILE A 154 -8.81 -12.74 -8.91
CA ILE A 154 -10.00 -11.90 -9.09
C ILE A 154 -9.61 -10.46 -9.37
N GLN A 155 -10.49 -9.70 -10.01
CA GLN A 155 -10.45 -8.24 -9.99
C GLN A 155 -11.10 -7.75 -8.69
N ARG A 156 -10.52 -6.74 -8.06
CA ARG A 156 -11.10 -6.16 -6.85
C ARG A 156 -12.29 -5.29 -7.22
N LYS A 157 -13.29 -5.22 -6.34
CA LYS A 157 -14.46 -4.35 -6.54
C LYS A 157 -14.08 -2.87 -6.61
N ASP A 158 -13.10 -2.47 -5.80
CA ASP A 158 -12.59 -1.10 -5.73
C ASP A 158 -11.61 -0.74 -6.89
N ASP A 159 -11.46 -1.62 -7.88
CA ASP A 159 -10.72 -1.37 -9.13
C ASP A 159 -11.67 -1.13 -10.32
N ALA A 160 -12.97 -0.96 -10.09
CA ALA A 160 -13.90 -0.49 -11.10
C ALA A 160 -13.58 0.98 -11.49
N PRO A 161 -13.72 1.37 -12.78
CA PRO A 161 -13.31 2.69 -13.24
C PRO A 161 -13.89 3.86 -12.43
N GLU A 162 -15.16 3.78 -12.04
CA GLU A 162 -15.84 4.80 -11.25
C GLU A 162 -15.19 4.94 -9.86
N THR A 163 -14.95 3.80 -9.20
CA THR A 163 -14.31 3.77 -7.88
C THR A 163 -12.84 4.22 -7.95
N VAL A 164 -12.16 3.96 -9.06
CA VAL A 164 -10.78 4.45 -9.28
C VAL A 164 -10.72 5.97 -9.27
N ALA A 165 -11.65 6.63 -9.95
CA ALA A 165 -11.73 8.11 -9.98
C ALA A 165 -11.96 8.68 -8.56
N ASP A 166 -12.89 8.10 -7.79
CA ASP A 166 -13.14 8.50 -6.41
C ASP A 166 -11.91 8.31 -5.53
N ARG A 167 -11.19 7.21 -5.69
CA ARG A 167 -9.96 6.92 -4.94
C ARG A 167 -8.83 7.87 -5.26
N LEU A 168 -8.69 8.30 -6.53
CA LEU A 168 -7.71 9.31 -6.92
C LEU A 168 -8.06 10.67 -6.31
N LYS A 169 -9.33 11.06 -6.33
CA LYS A 169 -9.78 12.28 -5.68
C LYS A 169 -9.47 12.26 -4.17
N VAL A 170 -9.80 11.17 -3.49
CA VAL A 170 -9.49 11.01 -2.05
C VAL A 170 -7.98 11.04 -1.78
N TYR A 171 -7.18 10.45 -2.68
CA TYR A 171 -5.72 10.50 -2.58
C TYR A 171 -5.21 11.94 -2.66
N HIS A 172 -5.61 12.71 -3.67
CA HIS A 172 -5.17 14.10 -3.83
C HIS A 172 -5.62 15.00 -2.67
N ASP A 173 -6.86 14.80 -2.21
CA ASP A 173 -7.43 15.61 -1.14
C ASP A 173 -6.82 15.32 0.24
N GLN A 174 -6.51 14.06 0.55
CA GLN A 174 -6.20 13.62 1.91
C GLN A 174 -4.79 13.02 2.09
N THR A 175 -4.25 12.35 1.09
CA THR A 175 -3.00 11.58 1.20
C THR A 175 -1.81 12.32 0.60
N GLU A 176 -1.97 12.95 -0.54
CA GLU A 176 -0.90 13.70 -1.19
C GLU A 176 -0.28 14.80 -0.31
N PRO A 177 -1.03 15.51 0.57
CA PRO A 177 -0.45 16.45 1.53
C PRO A 177 0.62 15.88 2.47
N LEU A 178 0.68 14.54 2.62
CA LEU A 178 1.74 13.87 3.38
C LEU A 178 3.13 14.07 2.77
N LYS A 179 3.24 14.33 1.46
CA LYS A 179 4.51 14.68 0.82
C LYS A 179 5.14 15.89 1.52
N GLY A 180 4.38 16.98 1.65
CA GLY A 180 4.84 18.19 2.35
C GLY A 180 5.09 17.97 3.85
N TYR A 181 4.38 17.03 4.48
CA TYR A 181 4.64 16.65 5.87
C TYR A 181 6.02 15.99 6.03
N TYR A 182 6.32 14.98 5.21
CA TYR A 182 7.57 14.22 5.30
C TYR A 182 8.77 14.94 4.66
N GLU A 183 8.56 15.81 3.68
CA GLU A 183 9.61 16.68 3.12
C GLU A 183 10.29 17.51 4.21
N LYS A 184 9.51 18.11 5.13
CA LYS A 184 10.01 18.87 6.27
C LYS A 184 10.89 18.07 7.23
N THR A 185 10.76 16.74 7.21
CA THR A 185 11.55 15.84 8.05
C THR A 185 12.88 15.42 7.39
N GLY A 186 13.08 15.77 6.12
CA GLY A 186 14.25 15.32 5.32
C GLY A 186 14.29 13.82 5.05
N LYS A 187 13.16 13.12 5.17
CA LYS A 187 13.08 11.65 5.00
C LYS A 187 12.39 11.23 3.70
N LEU A 188 11.79 12.18 2.96
CA LEU A 188 11.04 11.91 1.75
C LEU A 188 11.99 11.74 0.56
N GLU A 189 11.83 10.61 -0.13
CA GLU A 189 12.47 10.30 -1.41
C GLU A 189 11.38 10.12 -2.47
N ILE A 190 11.45 10.89 -3.54
CA ILE A 190 10.49 10.79 -4.65
C ILE A 190 11.07 9.89 -5.72
N VAL A 191 10.30 8.87 -6.11
CA VAL A 191 10.70 7.87 -7.11
C VAL A 191 9.69 7.86 -8.25
N GLU A 192 10.18 8.04 -9.48
CA GLU A 192 9.35 7.88 -10.67
C GLU A 192 8.86 6.43 -10.80
N GLY A 193 7.56 6.25 -10.78
CA GLY A 193 6.89 4.95 -10.84
C GLY A 193 6.54 4.45 -12.25
N LEU A 194 7.10 5.05 -13.30
CA LEU A 194 6.94 4.60 -14.68
C LEU A 194 8.09 3.67 -15.11
N GLY A 195 7.77 2.73 -16.00
CA GLY A 195 8.71 1.73 -16.51
C GLY A 195 8.37 0.31 -16.03
N SER A 196 9.33 -0.61 -16.19
CA SER A 196 9.18 -1.98 -15.72
C SER A 196 9.26 -2.08 -14.18
N VAL A 197 8.76 -3.17 -13.63
CA VAL A 197 8.90 -3.43 -12.19
C VAL A 197 10.36 -3.38 -11.75
N ALA A 198 11.29 -3.93 -12.56
CA ALA A 198 12.71 -3.95 -12.26
C ALA A 198 13.33 -2.54 -12.24
N ASP A 199 12.95 -1.65 -13.20
CA ASP A 199 13.42 -0.27 -13.22
C ASP A 199 12.97 0.51 -11.99
N ILE A 200 11.71 0.36 -11.62
CA ILE A 200 11.14 1.00 -10.42
C ILE A 200 11.84 0.48 -9.17
N THR A 201 12.06 -0.85 -9.10
CA THR A 201 12.78 -1.46 -7.97
C THR A 201 14.19 -0.90 -7.84
N ALA A 202 14.91 -0.74 -8.93
CA ALA A 202 16.28 -0.17 -8.90
C ALA A 202 16.29 1.25 -8.34
N ARG A 203 15.29 2.09 -8.73
CA ARG A 203 15.15 3.46 -8.21
C ARG A 203 14.78 3.45 -6.72
N VAL A 204 13.84 2.59 -6.32
CA VAL A 204 13.44 2.45 -4.90
C VAL A 204 14.60 2.02 -4.03
N ILE A 205 15.36 0.99 -4.45
CA ILE A 205 16.53 0.53 -3.70
C ILE A 205 17.57 1.63 -3.57
N LYS A 206 17.85 2.36 -4.66
CA LYS A 206 18.77 3.49 -4.62
C LYS A 206 18.30 4.54 -3.59
N ALA A 207 17.03 4.94 -3.61
CA ALA A 207 16.47 5.91 -2.67
C ALA A 207 16.53 5.44 -1.19
N LEU A 208 16.56 4.14 -0.95
CA LEU A 208 16.69 3.57 0.40
C LEU A 208 18.15 3.49 0.88
N GLU A 209 19.12 3.46 -0.04
CA GLU A 209 20.55 3.33 0.25
C GLU A 209 21.28 4.69 0.30
N ASP A 210 20.71 5.74 -0.32
CA ASP A 210 21.18 7.14 -0.25
C ASP A 210 20.84 7.77 1.13
#